data_1613b8099b7a53940a84a110d43b90f5
#
_entry.id   1613b8099b7a53940a84a110d43b90f5
#
_cell.length_a   1.000
_cell.length_b   1.000
_cell.length_c   1.000
_cell.angle_alpha   90.00
_cell.angle_beta   90.00
_cell.angle_gamma   90.00
#
_symmetry.space_group_name_H-M   'P 1'
#
loop_
_entity.id
_entity.type
_entity.pdbx_description
1 polymer ?
#
loop_
_entity_poly.entity_id
_entity_poly.type
_entity_poly.pdbx_seq_one_letter_code
_entity_poly.pdbx_strand_id
1 'polypeptide(L)'
;MKKNLSTLKETRFNAILDSATILLVENPTASMQEIAEYAGIGIATLHRYVESREKLMLFLGHRAIQLVSDTVNQIRLDEERIENYIPELIEALIPLGDKIYFLGHDASVFNNKELGEAEEQLREPVQRAIELLQQRGYFQQTVSSEWILNTLYALLFHTWEQVHEGNVAKKSAAELFLNTFYHGFKAK
;
A
#
# COMPACT_ATOMS: atom_id res chain seq x y z
N MET A 1 15.07 -17.93 -29.28
CA MET A 1 14.18 -16.87 -29.80
C MET A 1 12.88 -16.68 -29.01
N LYS A 2 12.14 -17.72 -28.58
CA LYS A 2 10.89 -17.56 -27.80
C LYS A 2 11.09 -16.88 -26.42
N LYS A 3 12.22 -17.10 -25.73
CA LYS A 3 12.51 -16.52 -24.40
C LYS A 3 12.69 -15.01 -24.44
N ASN A 4 13.30 -14.45 -25.49
CA ASN A 4 13.49 -13.00 -25.68
C ASN A 4 12.18 -12.24 -25.99
N LEU A 5 11.22 -12.87 -26.70
CA LEU A 5 9.93 -12.26 -27.01
C LEU A 5 9.02 -12.18 -25.77
N SER A 6 9.11 -13.16 -24.88
CA SER A 6 8.41 -13.14 -23.58
C SER A 6 8.93 -11.99 -22.70
N THR A 7 10.23 -11.84 -22.58
CA THR A 7 10.88 -10.79 -21.78
C THR A 7 10.56 -9.37 -22.30
N LEU A 8 10.54 -9.17 -23.62
CA LEU A 8 10.16 -7.89 -24.23
C LEU A 8 8.68 -7.53 -23.99
N LYS A 9 7.79 -8.54 -24.05
CA LYS A 9 6.37 -8.33 -23.75
C LYS A 9 6.15 -7.94 -22.28
N GLU A 10 6.84 -8.61 -21.37
CA GLU A 10 6.81 -8.36 -19.95
C GLU A 10 7.38 -6.97 -19.60
N THR A 11 8.50 -6.58 -20.21
CA THR A 11 9.09 -5.24 -20.04
C THR A 11 8.12 -4.15 -20.47
N ARG A 12 7.44 -4.33 -21.62
CA ARG A 12 6.43 -3.37 -22.09
C ARG A 12 5.21 -3.32 -21.19
N PHE A 13 4.74 -4.47 -20.71
CA PHE A 13 3.64 -4.53 -19.77
C PHE A 13 3.96 -3.78 -18.48
N ASN A 14 5.13 -4.00 -17.92
CA ASN A 14 5.59 -3.29 -16.73
C ASN A 14 5.68 -1.77 -16.97
N ALA A 15 6.20 -1.33 -18.11
CA ALA A 15 6.23 0.09 -18.46
C ALA A 15 4.83 0.73 -18.58
N ILE A 16 3.84 -0.03 -19.07
CA ILE A 16 2.43 0.41 -19.11
C ILE A 16 1.89 0.57 -17.67
N LEU A 17 2.15 -0.41 -16.80
CA LEU A 17 1.70 -0.33 -15.40
C LEU A 17 2.40 0.82 -14.65
N ASP A 18 3.67 1.09 -14.92
CA ASP A 18 4.40 2.21 -14.33
C ASP A 18 3.78 3.55 -14.76
N SER A 19 3.51 3.71 -16.05
CA SER A 19 2.86 4.92 -16.59
C SER A 19 1.44 5.09 -16.03
N ALA A 20 0.67 4.01 -15.94
CA ALA A 20 -0.66 4.03 -15.36
C ALA A 20 -0.63 4.42 -13.87
N THR A 21 0.33 3.89 -13.10
CA THR A 21 0.50 4.26 -11.68
C THR A 21 0.73 5.77 -11.54
N ILE A 22 1.67 6.33 -12.30
CA ILE A 22 2.02 7.76 -12.21
C ILE A 22 0.79 8.62 -12.53
N LEU A 23 0.09 8.33 -13.63
CA LEU A 23 -1.09 9.10 -14.01
C LEU A 23 -2.24 8.96 -13.01
N LEU A 24 -2.51 7.75 -12.50
CA LEU A 24 -3.61 7.50 -11.58
C LEU A 24 -3.36 8.05 -10.17
N VAL A 25 -2.12 8.26 -9.78
CA VAL A 25 -1.77 9.01 -8.56
C VAL A 25 -2.19 10.47 -8.68
N GLU A 26 -1.98 11.10 -9.85
CA GLU A 26 -2.34 12.49 -10.10
C GLU A 26 -3.83 12.66 -10.47
N ASN A 27 -4.38 11.71 -11.22
CA ASN A 27 -5.77 11.69 -11.67
C ASN A 27 -6.38 10.27 -11.50
N PRO A 28 -6.94 9.94 -10.32
CA PRO A 28 -7.51 8.62 -10.05
C PRO A 28 -8.67 8.22 -11.01
N THR A 29 -9.31 9.20 -11.64
CA THR A 29 -10.42 8.99 -12.58
C THR A 29 -9.99 8.92 -14.05
N ALA A 30 -8.68 9.00 -14.35
CA ALA A 30 -8.17 8.95 -15.72
C ALA A 30 -8.72 7.77 -16.50
N SER A 31 -9.18 8.03 -17.71
CA SER A 31 -9.75 7.03 -18.63
C SER A 31 -8.67 6.13 -19.23
N MET A 32 -9.08 4.99 -19.77
CA MET A 32 -8.16 4.11 -20.53
C MET A 32 -7.49 4.81 -21.71
N GLN A 33 -8.17 5.78 -22.33
CA GLN A 33 -7.61 6.59 -23.41
C GLN A 33 -6.46 7.47 -22.89
N GLU A 34 -6.68 8.20 -21.80
CA GLU A 34 -5.65 9.05 -21.18
C GLU A 34 -4.45 8.22 -20.69
N ILE A 35 -4.70 7.04 -20.13
CA ILE A 35 -3.64 6.12 -19.71
C ILE A 35 -2.82 5.65 -20.93
N ALA A 36 -3.46 5.32 -22.05
CA ALA A 36 -2.76 4.91 -23.27
C ALA A 36 -1.90 6.06 -23.83
N GLU A 37 -2.44 7.28 -23.87
CA GLU A 37 -1.74 8.48 -24.31
C GLU A 37 -0.54 8.80 -23.41
N TYR A 38 -0.71 8.73 -22.10
CA TYR A 38 0.37 8.96 -21.13
C TYR A 38 1.48 7.91 -21.26
N ALA A 39 1.12 6.65 -21.53
CA ALA A 39 2.07 5.56 -21.78
C ALA A 39 2.71 5.61 -23.19
N GLY A 40 2.34 6.57 -24.04
CA GLY A 40 2.87 6.71 -25.41
C GLY A 40 2.45 5.57 -26.35
N ILE A 41 1.27 4.95 -26.13
CA ILE A 41 0.76 3.84 -26.94
C ILE A 41 -0.67 4.10 -27.42
N GLY A 42 -1.09 3.42 -28.48
CA GLY A 42 -2.47 3.46 -28.93
C GLY A 42 -3.40 2.67 -27.99
N ILE A 43 -4.66 3.12 -27.83
CA ILE A 43 -5.69 2.48 -27.00
C ILE A 43 -5.88 0.98 -27.35
N ALA A 44 -5.86 0.61 -28.63
CA ALA A 44 -5.93 -0.79 -29.07
C ALA A 44 -4.73 -1.63 -28.57
N THR A 45 -3.57 -1.00 -28.42
CA THR A 45 -2.39 -1.66 -27.83
C THR A 45 -2.57 -1.85 -26.33
N LEU A 46 -3.09 -0.84 -25.61
CA LEU A 46 -3.39 -0.95 -24.20
C LEU A 46 -4.38 -2.09 -23.92
N HIS A 47 -5.51 -2.14 -24.66
CA HIS A 47 -6.50 -3.22 -24.52
C HIS A 47 -5.95 -4.62 -24.80
N ARG A 48 -4.94 -4.75 -25.61
CA ARG A 48 -4.27 -6.04 -25.84
C ARG A 48 -3.47 -6.51 -24.61
N TYR A 49 -3.05 -5.59 -23.75
CA TYR A 49 -2.32 -5.91 -22.51
C TYR A 49 -3.25 -6.06 -21.30
N VAL A 50 -4.26 -5.20 -21.19
CA VAL A 50 -5.08 -5.05 -19.97
C VAL A 50 -6.58 -4.96 -20.27
N GLU A 51 -7.11 -5.70 -21.13
CA GLU A 51 -8.52 -5.87 -21.53
C GLU A 51 -9.51 -4.76 -21.08
N SER A 52 -9.49 -4.35 -19.81
CA SER A 52 -10.40 -3.39 -19.19
C SER A 52 -9.71 -2.57 -18.09
N ARG A 53 -10.36 -1.45 -17.66
CA ARG A 53 -9.92 -0.67 -16.50
C ARG A 53 -9.88 -1.52 -15.22
N GLU A 54 -10.90 -2.34 -15.01
CA GLU A 54 -10.96 -3.25 -13.86
C GLU A 54 -9.74 -4.18 -13.83
N LYS A 55 -9.38 -4.80 -14.96
CA LYS A 55 -8.18 -5.64 -15.05
C LYS A 55 -6.90 -4.87 -14.81
N LEU A 56 -6.81 -3.64 -15.32
CA LEU A 56 -5.67 -2.77 -15.04
C LEU A 56 -5.53 -2.51 -13.54
N MET A 57 -6.62 -2.12 -12.87
CA MET A 57 -6.62 -1.85 -11.44
C MET A 57 -6.25 -3.08 -10.61
N LEU A 58 -6.70 -4.27 -11.01
CA LEU A 58 -6.28 -5.52 -10.36
C LEU A 58 -4.78 -5.80 -10.52
N PHE A 59 -4.20 -5.57 -11.71
CA PHE A 59 -2.75 -5.69 -11.89
C PHE A 59 -1.97 -4.70 -11.03
N LEU A 60 -2.45 -3.47 -10.92
CA LEU A 60 -1.85 -2.46 -10.06
C LEU A 60 -2.00 -2.83 -8.57
N GLY A 61 -3.15 -3.39 -8.17
CA GLY A 61 -3.38 -3.92 -6.83
C GLY A 61 -2.40 -5.04 -6.47
N HIS A 62 -2.20 -6.02 -7.34
CA HIS A 62 -1.21 -7.08 -7.13
C HIS A 62 0.21 -6.53 -6.98
N ARG A 63 0.61 -5.55 -7.82
CA ARG A 63 1.92 -4.90 -7.68
C ARG A 63 2.07 -4.13 -6.37
N ALA A 64 1.01 -3.46 -5.91
CA ALA A 64 1.01 -2.76 -4.64
C ALA A 64 1.18 -3.72 -3.47
N ILE A 65 0.42 -4.83 -3.45
CA ILE A 65 0.56 -5.87 -2.44
C ILE A 65 1.97 -6.46 -2.43
N GLN A 66 2.54 -6.75 -3.60
CA GLN A 66 3.91 -7.25 -3.68
C GLN A 66 4.91 -6.24 -3.12
N LEU A 67 4.78 -4.96 -3.46
CA LEU A 67 5.64 -3.88 -2.95
C LEU A 67 5.55 -3.74 -1.43
N VAL A 68 4.35 -3.80 -0.88
CA VAL A 68 4.12 -3.75 0.58
C VAL A 68 4.69 -5.01 1.23
N SER A 69 4.44 -6.19 0.66
CA SER A 69 4.96 -7.46 1.15
C SER A 69 6.49 -7.47 1.21
N ASP A 70 7.15 -7.06 0.13
CA ASP A 70 8.61 -6.99 0.07
C ASP A 70 9.16 -6.03 1.13
N THR A 71 8.44 -4.94 1.41
CA THR A 71 8.82 -3.95 2.42
C THR A 71 8.62 -4.50 3.83
N VAL A 72 7.45 -5.05 4.13
CA VAL A 72 7.13 -5.63 5.46
C VAL A 72 8.05 -6.78 5.79
N ASN A 73 8.36 -7.66 4.83
CA ASN A 73 9.25 -8.81 5.04
C ASN A 73 10.71 -8.42 5.33
N GLN A 74 11.13 -7.19 5.07
CA GLN A 74 12.44 -6.68 5.47
C GLN A 74 12.50 -6.27 6.93
N ILE A 75 11.34 -6.06 7.56
CA ILE A 75 11.23 -5.63 8.95
C ILE A 75 11.13 -6.89 9.82
N ARG A 76 12.13 -7.12 10.66
CA ARG A 76 12.15 -8.27 11.55
C ARG A 76 11.28 -8.02 12.77
N LEU A 77 10.35 -8.93 13.03
CA LEU A 77 9.63 -8.97 14.30
C LEU A 77 10.59 -9.54 15.35
N ASP A 78 11.31 -8.64 16.04
CA ASP A 78 12.23 -8.97 17.13
C ASP A 78 11.48 -8.84 18.45
N GLU A 79 11.18 -9.97 19.10
CA GLU A 79 10.43 -9.94 20.35
C GLU A 79 11.19 -9.23 21.48
N GLU A 80 12.52 -9.17 21.46
CA GLU A 80 13.29 -8.46 22.50
C GLU A 80 13.19 -6.94 22.35
N ARG A 81 12.95 -6.45 21.13
CA ARG A 81 12.85 -5.02 20.77
C ARG A 81 11.55 -4.72 20.03
N ILE A 82 10.46 -5.31 20.48
CA ILE A 82 9.14 -5.22 19.82
C ILE A 82 8.65 -3.76 19.70
N GLU A 83 9.06 -2.87 20.59
CA GLU A 83 8.74 -1.44 20.55
C GLU A 83 9.22 -0.72 19.29
N ASN A 84 10.21 -1.27 18.60
CA ASN A 84 10.73 -0.69 17.35
C ASN A 84 9.93 -1.12 16.11
N TYR A 85 9.15 -2.21 16.19
CA TYR A 85 8.50 -2.78 15.01
C TYR A 85 7.52 -1.81 14.33
N ILE A 86 6.62 -1.18 15.09
CA ILE A 86 5.64 -0.23 14.54
C ILE A 86 6.34 1.02 13.97
N PRO A 87 7.30 1.67 14.66
CA PRO A 87 8.08 2.77 14.08
C PRO A 87 8.76 2.40 12.75
N GLU A 88 9.50 1.29 12.72
CA GLU A 88 10.19 0.83 11.50
C GLU A 88 9.20 0.54 10.36
N LEU A 89 8.05 -0.08 10.67
CA LEU A 89 6.98 -0.35 9.73
C LEU A 89 6.44 0.94 9.10
N ILE A 90 6.11 1.93 9.92
CA ILE A 90 5.53 3.19 9.45
C ILE A 90 6.54 4.00 8.65
N GLU A 91 7.79 4.08 9.09
CA GLU A 91 8.86 4.74 8.33
C GLU A 91 9.06 4.10 6.96
N ALA A 92 8.92 2.78 6.84
CA ALA A 92 9.04 2.06 5.57
C ALA A 92 7.79 2.19 4.69
N LEU A 93 6.58 2.25 5.26
CA LEU A 93 5.32 2.30 4.50
C LEU A 93 4.94 3.71 4.04
N ILE A 94 5.25 4.76 4.81
CA ILE A 94 4.90 6.14 4.43
C ILE A 94 5.39 6.52 3.02
N PRO A 95 6.64 6.20 2.60
CA PRO A 95 7.11 6.51 1.26
C PRO A 95 6.36 5.81 0.12
N LEU A 96 5.64 4.73 0.41
CA LEU A 96 4.91 3.96 -0.60
C LEU A 96 3.58 4.61 -1.00
N GLY A 97 3.06 5.55 -0.20
CA GLY A 97 1.79 6.21 -0.45
C GLY A 97 1.67 6.81 -1.84
N ASP A 98 2.73 7.42 -2.36
CA ASP A 98 2.78 7.98 -3.71
C ASP A 98 2.50 6.95 -4.84
N LYS A 99 2.52 5.67 -4.52
CA LYS A 99 2.37 4.59 -5.50
C LYS A 99 1.10 3.77 -5.32
N ILE A 100 0.51 3.79 -4.13
CA ILE A 100 -0.53 2.82 -3.78
C ILE A 100 -1.81 3.44 -3.23
N TYR A 101 -1.79 4.69 -2.74
CA TYR A 101 -2.93 5.28 -2.05
C TYR A 101 -4.20 5.35 -2.93
N PHE A 102 -4.04 5.60 -4.25
CA PHE A 102 -5.17 5.69 -5.18
C PHE A 102 -5.96 4.38 -5.31
N LEU A 103 -5.33 3.24 -5.02
CA LEU A 103 -5.98 1.92 -5.07
C LEU A 103 -7.06 1.76 -3.99
N GLY A 104 -6.91 2.43 -2.85
CA GLY A 104 -7.90 2.41 -1.78
C GLY A 104 -9.25 3.06 -2.15
N HIS A 105 -9.33 3.75 -3.29
CA HIS A 105 -10.55 4.41 -3.78
C HIS A 105 -11.20 3.67 -4.96
N ASP A 106 -10.62 2.56 -5.43
CA ASP A 106 -11.15 1.80 -6.57
C ASP A 106 -11.90 0.54 -6.11
N ALA A 107 -13.19 0.50 -6.42
CA ALA A 107 -14.09 -0.59 -5.99
C ALA A 107 -13.68 -1.97 -6.52
N SER A 108 -13.02 -2.06 -7.69
CA SER A 108 -12.56 -3.33 -8.26
C SER A 108 -11.39 -3.93 -7.47
N VAL A 109 -10.57 -3.09 -6.86
CA VAL A 109 -9.49 -3.51 -5.95
C VAL A 109 -10.09 -3.90 -4.60
N PHE A 110 -10.91 -3.03 -4.01
CA PHE A 110 -11.45 -3.21 -2.67
C PHE A 110 -12.33 -4.45 -2.52
N ASN A 111 -13.12 -4.80 -3.54
CA ASN A 111 -14.01 -5.97 -3.53
C ASN A 111 -13.36 -7.25 -4.08
N ASN A 112 -12.09 -7.22 -4.45
CA ASN A 112 -11.43 -8.40 -4.99
C ASN A 112 -10.98 -9.35 -3.89
N LYS A 113 -11.49 -10.59 -3.91
CA LYS A 113 -11.24 -11.60 -2.88
C LYS A 113 -9.76 -11.98 -2.77
N GLU A 114 -9.08 -12.17 -3.91
CA GLU A 114 -7.68 -12.57 -3.95
C GLU A 114 -6.76 -11.48 -3.35
N LEU A 115 -7.03 -10.22 -3.68
CA LEU A 115 -6.31 -9.09 -3.09
C LEU A 115 -6.61 -8.95 -1.60
N GLY A 116 -7.85 -9.16 -1.17
CA GLY A 116 -8.23 -9.14 0.25
C GLY A 116 -7.54 -10.25 1.06
N GLU A 117 -7.46 -11.47 0.53
CA GLU A 117 -6.74 -12.57 1.18
C GLU A 117 -5.23 -12.28 1.28
N ALA A 118 -4.64 -11.68 0.26
CA ALA A 118 -3.23 -11.29 0.29
C ALA A 118 -2.97 -10.12 1.25
N GLU A 119 -3.87 -9.15 1.33
CA GLU A 119 -3.82 -8.07 2.32
C GLU A 119 -3.88 -8.63 3.75
N GLU A 120 -4.79 -9.58 4.03
CA GLU A 120 -4.92 -10.20 5.35
C GLU A 120 -3.63 -10.87 5.80
N GLN A 121 -2.92 -11.54 4.90
CA GLN A 121 -1.60 -12.13 5.19
C GLN A 121 -0.56 -11.07 5.59
N LEU A 122 -0.63 -9.87 5.02
CA LEU A 122 0.27 -8.75 5.39
C LEU A 122 -0.07 -8.16 6.76
N ARG A 123 -1.32 -8.32 7.22
CA ARG A 123 -1.80 -7.81 8.51
C ARG A 123 -1.35 -8.69 9.68
N GLU A 124 -1.16 -9.99 9.46
CA GLU A 124 -0.84 -10.97 10.50
C GLU A 124 0.40 -10.60 11.35
N PRO A 125 1.58 -10.27 10.77
CA PRO A 125 2.74 -9.88 11.56
C PRO A 125 2.53 -8.57 12.35
N VAL A 126 1.76 -7.64 11.82
CA VAL A 126 1.42 -6.37 12.51
C VAL A 126 0.48 -6.65 13.69
N GLN A 127 -0.52 -7.51 13.49
CA GLN A 127 -1.41 -7.97 14.55
C GLN A 127 -0.62 -8.61 15.69
N ARG A 128 0.32 -9.50 15.36
CA ARG A 128 1.20 -10.15 16.34
C ARG A 128 2.04 -9.15 17.11
N ALA A 129 2.60 -8.15 16.44
CA ALA A 129 3.37 -7.09 17.10
C ALA A 129 2.52 -6.29 18.08
N ILE A 130 1.29 -5.92 17.71
CA ILE A 130 0.35 -5.21 18.58
C ILE A 130 0.02 -6.03 19.83
N GLU A 131 -0.25 -7.34 19.68
CA GLU A 131 -0.52 -8.24 20.81
C GLU A 131 0.66 -8.32 21.77
N LEU A 132 1.89 -8.43 21.26
CA LEU A 132 3.10 -8.42 22.08
C LEU A 132 3.29 -7.08 22.80
N LEU A 133 3.02 -5.95 22.13
CA LEU A 133 3.08 -4.62 22.75
C LEU A 133 2.04 -4.47 23.88
N GLN A 134 0.84 -5.05 23.73
CA GLN A 134 -0.15 -5.11 24.79
C GLN A 134 0.30 -5.98 25.96
N GLN A 135 0.80 -7.20 25.68
CA GLN A 135 1.30 -8.13 26.72
C GLN A 135 2.44 -7.52 27.55
N ARG A 136 3.27 -6.68 26.96
CA ARG A 136 4.37 -5.98 27.62
C ARG A 136 3.99 -4.64 28.25
N GLY A 137 2.73 -4.25 28.16
CA GLY A 137 2.22 -3.01 28.77
C GLY A 137 2.59 -1.73 28.03
N TYR A 138 3.06 -1.81 26.78
CA TYR A 138 3.25 -0.62 25.94
C TYR A 138 1.92 -0.07 25.43
N PHE A 139 0.98 -0.95 25.06
CA PHE A 139 -0.36 -0.60 24.63
C PHE A 139 -1.42 -1.00 25.65
N GLN A 140 -2.53 -0.26 25.64
CA GLN A 140 -3.68 -0.49 26.53
C GLN A 140 -4.27 -1.88 26.28
N GLN A 141 -4.42 -2.67 27.34
CA GLN A 141 -5.03 -4.01 27.27
C GLN A 141 -6.57 -3.96 27.27
N THR A 142 -7.16 -2.80 27.56
CA THR A 142 -8.61 -2.59 27.56
C THR A 142 -9.21 -2.39 26.18
N VAL A 143 -8.36 -2.19 25.18
CA VAL A 143 -8.74 -2.02 23.76
C VAL A 143 -8.38 -3.31 23.02
N SER A 144 -9.25 -3.80 22.12
CA SER A 144 -8.93 -4.99 21.33
C SER A 144 -7.74 -4.73 20.39
N SER A 145 -6.87 -5.72 20.22
CA SER A 145 -5.75 -5.65 19.29
C SER A 145 -6.20 -5.42 17.85
N GLU A 146 -7.35 -5.97 17.48
CA GLU A 146 -7.98 -5.76 16.16
C GLU A 146 -8.40 -4.28 15.96
N TRP A 147 -8.94 -3.61 16.97
CA TRP A 147 -9.25 -2.18 16.90
C TRP A 147 -7.99 -1.34 16.70
N ILE A 148 -6.92 -1.66 17.43
CA ILE A 148 -5.63 -0.98 17.30
C ILE A 148 -5.08 -1.18 15.88
N LEU A 149 -5.12 -2.40 15.34
CA LEU A 149 -4.70 -2.74 13.98
C LEU A 149 -5.50 -1.95 12.94
N ASN A 150 -6.83 -1.99 13.02
CA ASN A 150 -7.70 -1.30 12.07
C ASN A 150 -7.49 0.22 12.12
N THR A 151 -7.25 0.78 13.32
CA THR A 151 -6.92 2.21 13.48
C THR A 151 -5.56 2.53 12.89
N LEU A 152 -4.56 1.66 13.02
CA LEU A 152 -3.25 1.83 12.40
C LEU A 152 -3.39 1.97 10.87
N TYR A 153 -4.12 1.05 10.23
CA TYR A 153 -4.32 1.11 8.78
C TYR A 153 -5.16 2.32 8.36
N ALA A 154 -6.23 2.64 9.06
CA ALA A 154 -7.05 3.83 8.78
C ALA A 154 -6.20 5.12 8.86
N LEU A 155 -5.36 5.24 9.89
CA LEU A 155 -4.47 6.37 10.05
C LEU A 155 -3.38 6.40 8.98
N LEU A 156 -2.87 5.24 8.53
CA LEU A 156 -1.89 5.15 7.46
C LEU A 156 -2.46 5.66 6.13
N PHE A 157 -3.66 5.21 5.75
CA PHE A 157 -4.33 5.69 4.54
C PHE A 157 -4.64 7.18 4.62
N HIS A 158 -5.14 7.66 5.76
CA HIS A 158 -5.37 9.09 5.97
C HIS A 158 -4.07 9.90 5.89
N THR A 159 -2.97 9.38 6.44
CA THR A 159 -1.67 10.07 6.34
C THR A 159 -1.19 10.16 4.89
N TRP A 160 -1.34 9.10 4.10
CA TRP A 160 -1.02 9.13 2.66
C TRP A 160 -1.86 10.16 1.90
N GLU A 161 -3.15 10.23 2.18
CA GLU A 161 -4.06 11.23 1.61
C GLU A 161 -3.58 12.65 1.96
N GLN A 162 -3.29 12.93 3.24
CA GLN A 162 -2.84 14.25 3.68
C GLN A 162 -1.47 14.65 3.10
N VAL A 163 -0.58 13.69 2.86
CA VAL A 163 0.68 13.93 2.14
C VAL A 163 0.42 14.24 0.67
N HIS A 164 -0.48 13.50 0.01
CA HIS A 164 -0.85 13.71 -1.38
C HIS A 164 -1.51 15.08 -1.60
N GLU A 165 -2.40 15.50 -0.71
CA GLU A 165 -3.05 16.83 -0.74
C GLU A 165 -2.12 17.98 -0.37
N GLY A 166 -0.88 17.69 0.08
CA GLY A 166 0.09 18.70 0.48
C GLY A 166 -0.16 19.31 1.87
N ASN A 167 -1.11 18.77 2.66
CA ASN A 167 -1.41 19.20 4.02
C ASN A 167 -0.34 18.78 5.01
N VAL A 168 0.36 17.68 4.74
CA VAL A 168 1.44 17.10 5.56
C VAL A 168 2.68 16.93 4.70
N ALA A 169 3.82 17.47 5.17
CA ALA A 169 5.08 17.27 4.48
C ALA A 169 5.54 15.80 4.61
N LYS A 170 5.92 15.15 3.51
CA LYS A 170 6.32 13.75 3.46
C LYS A 170 7.38 13.39 4.50
N LYS A 171 8.36 14.28 4.72
CA LYS A 171 9.46 14.08 5.69
C LYS A 171 9.01 14.04 7.15
N SER A 172 7.86 14.60 7.50
CA SER A 172 7.32 14.63 8.86
C SER A 172 6.11 13.72 9.05
N ALA A 173 5.67 13.03 7.99
CA ALA A 173 4.45 12.23 8.01
C ALA A 173 4.56 11.03 8.95
N ALA A 174 5.70 10.32 8.97
CA ALA A 174 5.92 9.19 9.88
C ALA A 174 5.90 9.63 11.35
N GLU A 175 6.58 10.73 11.68
CA GLU A 175 6.59 11.28 13.04
C GLU A 175 5.18 11.70 13.48
N LEU A 176 4.44 12.41 12.63
CA LEU A 176 3.06 12.80 12.91
C LEU A 176 2.16 11.58 13.13
N PHE A 177 2.27 10.58 12.26
CA PHE A 177 1.55 9.32 12.41
C PHE A 177 1.84 8.66 13.76
N LEU A 178 3.12 8.43 14.07
CA LEU A 178 3.53 7.74 15.29
C LEU A 178 3.09 8.49 16.55
N ASN A 179 3.25 9.82 16.57
CA ASN A 179 2.77 10.63 17.68
C ASN A 179 1.26 10.49 17.88
N THR A 180 0.47 10.57 16.80
CA THR A 180 -0.99 10.44 16.88
C THR A 180 -1.40 9.04 17.35
N PHE A 181 -0.80 7.99 16.78
CA PHE A 181 -1.10 6.60 17.08
C PHE A 181 -0.75 6.24 18.53
N TYR A 182 0.47 6.57 18.97
CA TYR A 182 0.90 6.24 20.33
C TYR A 182 0.16 7.04 21.41
N HIS A 183 -0.18 8.31 21.19
CA HIS A 183 -0.99 9.06 22.15
C HIS A 183 -2.40 8.47 22.33
N GLY A 184 -2.96 7.84 21.29
CA GLY A 184 -4.25 7.15 21.36
C GLY A 184 -4.20 5.83 22.15
N PHE A 185 -3.12 5.07 22.06
CA PHE A 185 -3.06 3.69 22.53
C PHE A 185 -2.00 3.38 23.60
N LYS A 186 -1.10 4.31 23.90
CA LYS A 186 -0.09 4.11 24.95
C LYS A 186 -0.76 3.85 26.30
N ALA A 187 -0.27 2.85 27.03
CA ALA A 187 -0.68 2.61 28.40
C ALA A 187 -0.31 3.82 29.30
N LYS A 188 -1.17 4.12 30.25
CA LYS A 188 -0.97 5.20 31.23
C LYS A 188 -0.04 4.74 32.34
#